data_5748a3f5cfbfca4e2917ea8c13f4aa07
#
_entry.id   5748a3f5cfbfca4e2917ea8c13f4aa07
#
_cell.length_a   1.000
_cell.length_b   1.000
_cell.length_c   1.000
_cell.angle_alpha   90.00
_cell.angle_beta   90.00
_cell.angle_gamma   90.00
#
_symmetry.space_group_name_H-M   'P 1'
#
loop_
_entity.id
_entity.type
_entity.pdbx_description
1 polymer ?
#
loop_
_entity_poly.entity_id
_entity_poly.type
_entity_poly.pdbx_seq_one_letter_code
_entity_poly.pdbx_strand_id
1 'polypeptide(L)'
;MTLESLTFLQPWNFVTTLHIGDDEVKIIRLEKPVSEVEGLQMVGLRKTYAILNEHDYQLAGKGAELLYWDQTTRYCGCCGSPTRWMTDISKRCPECGKEWWPSVSTAIIVRITRETPDGSSILLVHAKNFRRPYHGLVAGFLETGESLEQCVEREVREETGLQIKNLRYFASQPWPYPFGLMVGFTADYAGGEVHLQKEELSQGGWFTRNNMPPIPDKASIARQLIDDWLEQGE
;
A
#
# COMPACT_ATOMS: atom_id res chain seq x y z
N MET A 1 -7.77 4.88 26.72
CA MET A 1 -6.51 5.29 27.42
C MET A 1 -6.35 6.79 27.19
N THR A 2 -6.18 7.59 28.25
CA THR A 2 -5.99 9.05 28.13
C THR A 2 -4.52 9.40 27.93
N LEU A 3 -4.20 10.59 27.37
CA LEU A 3 -2.80 11.04 27.24
C LEU A 3 -2.11 11.13 28.62
N GLU A 4 -2.85 11.45 29.65
CA GLU A 4 -2.34 11.51 31.03
C GLU A 4 -1.88 10.14 31.54
N SER A 5 -2.55 9.05 31.11
CA SER A 5 -2.14 7.69 31.46
C SER A 5 -0.88 7.23 30.74
N LEU A 6 -0.36 8.01 29.78
CA LEU A 6 0.83 7.70 28.96
C LEU A 6 2.07 8.50 29.42
N THR A 7 2.05 9.13 30.60
CA THR A 7 3.20 9.92 31.10
C THR A 7 4.49 9.12 31.21
N PHE A 8 4.39 7.83 31.45
CA PHE A 8 5.54 6.90 31.49
C PHE A 8 6.23 6.69 30.13
N LEU A 9 5.59 7.08 29.02
CA LEU A 9 6.17 7.02 27.67
C LEU A 9 6.95 8.27 27.27
N GLN A 10 7.06 9.24 28.18
CA GLN A 10 7.80 10.48 27.88
C GLN A 10 9.31 10.22 27.66
N PRO A 11 9.96 11.02 26.79
CA PRO A 11 9.38 12.14 26.07
C PRO A 11 8.62 11.70 24.81
N TRP A 12 7.44 12.25 24.62
CA TRP A 12 6.65 12.12 23.41
C TRP A 12 6.13 13.48 22.96
N ASN A 13 5.92 13.60 21.64
CA ASN A 13 5.33 14.79 21.05
C ASN A 13 3.93 14.47 20.53
N PHE A 14 2.94 15.24 20.97
CA PHE A 14 1.62 15.21 20.34
C PHE A 14 1.74 15.75 18.91
N VAL A 15 1.15 15.06 17.96
CA VAL A 15 1.19 15.42 16.55
C VAL A 15 -0.14 15.97 16.10
N THR A 16 -1.22 15.21 16.26
CA THR A 16 -2.57 15.64 15.87
C THR A 16 -3.63 14.73 16.49
N THR A 17 -4.88 15.18 16.46
CA THR A 17 -6.05 14.37 16.74
C THR A 17 -6.76 14.07 15.42
N LEU A 18 -7.13 12.83 15.20
CA LEU A 18 -7.96 12.39 14.08
C LEU A 18 -9.38 12.18 14.55
N HIS A 19 -10.35 12.59 13.73
CA HIS A 19 -11.75 12.24 13.89
C HIS A 19 -12.14 11.32 12.73
N ILE A 20 -12.56 10.09 13.02
CA ILE A 20 -12.98 9.10 12.03
C ILE A 20 -14.31 8.49 12.48
N GLY A 21 -15.41 8.91 11.85
CA GLY A 21 -16.75 8.61 12.38
C GLY A 21 -16.90 9.22 13.77
N ASP A 22 -17.27 8.40 14.76
CA ASP A 22 -17.42 8.79 16.15
C ASP A 22 -16.14 8.66 16.99
N ASP A 23 -15.04 8.18 16.37
CA ASP A 23 -13.78 7.95 17.06
C ASP A 23 -12.88 9.19 17.07
N GLU A 24 -12.36 9.50 18.26
CA GLU A 24 -11.27 10.46 18.47
C GLU A 24 -9.95 9.70 18.72
N VAL A 25 -9.02 9.77 17.77
CA VAL A 25 -7.74 9.09 17.84
C VAL A 25 -6.60 10.10 17.96
N LYS A 26 -5.85 10.03 19.05
CA LYS A 26 -4.68 10.90 19.29
C LYS A 26 -3.42 10.25 18.75
N ILE A 27 -2.72 10.96 17.86
CA ILE A 27 -1.46 10.53 17.27
C ILE A 27 -0.32 11.20 18.03
N ILE A 28 0.54 10.37 18.60
CA ILE A 28 1.74 10.83 19.30
C ILE A 28 2.98 10.23 18.66
N ARG A 29 4.07 11.00 18.69
CA ARG A 29 5.39 10.54 18.29
C ARG A 29 6.23 10.32 19.54
N LEU A 30 6.79 9.12 19.67
CA LEU A 30 7.79 8.83 20.67
C LEU A 30 9.18 9.18 20.13
N GLU A 31 10.02 9.79 20.96
CA GLU A 31 11.42 10.08 20.61
C GLU A 31 12.28 8.82 20.57
N LYS A 32 11.93 7.84 21.39
CA LYS A 32 12.61 6.55 21.43
C LYS A 32 11.58 5.42 21.44
N PRO A 33 11.91 4.26 20.85
CA PRO A 33 11.08 3.08 21.02
C PRO A 33 10.91 2.73 22.51
N VAL A 34 9.70 2.30 22.85
CA VAL A 34 9.44 1.78 24.20
C VAL A 34 9.97 0.35 24.27
N SER A 35 10.81 0.08 25.24
CA SER A 35 11.27 -1.26 25.57
C SER A 35 10.92 -1.57 27.02
N GLU A 36 10.49 -2.80 27.31
CA GLU A 36 10.32 -3.33 28.67
C GLU A 36 9.28 -2.61 29.54
N VAL A 37 8.19 -2.13 28.92
CA VAL A 37 7.03 -1.64 29.67
C VAL A 37 5.96 -2.73 29.70
N GLU A 38 5.58 -3.18 30.89
CA GLU A 38 4.55 -4.19 31.08
C GLU A 38 3.23 -3.78 30.42
N GLY A 39 2.65 -4.69 29.63
CA GLY A 39 1.41 -4.45 28.89
C GLY A 39 1.56 -3.65 27.60
N LEU A 40 2.78 -3.22 27.22
CA LEU A 40 3.04 -2.51 25.96
C LEU A 40 4.09 -3.23 25.11
N GLN A 41 3.83 -3.26 23.80
CA GLN A 41 4.75 -3.82 22.81
C GLN A 41 4.86 -2.91 21.59
N MET A 42 6.09 -2.59 21.18
CA MET A 42 6.34 -1.93 19.90
C MET A 42 6.25 -2.95 18.76
N VAL A 43 5.27 -2.79 17.91
CA VAL A 43 5.00 -3.69 16.78
C VAL A 43 5.03 -2.89 15.48
N GLY A 44 5.77 -3.40 14.48
CA GLY A 44 5.72 -2.79 13.14
C GLY A 44 4.31 -2.87 12.56
N LEU A 45 3.84 -1.78 11.97
CA LEU A 45 2.46 -1.62 11.48
C LEU A 45 1.96 -2.83 10.65
N ARG A 46 2.77 -3.35 9.73
CA ARG A 46 2.36 -4.50 8.90
C ARG A 46 2.06 -5.77 9.72
N LYS A 47 2.75 -5.95 10.86
CA LYS A 47 2.50 -7.10 11.73
C LYS A 47 1.23 -6.94 12.55
N THR A 48 0.75 -5.72 12.77
CA THR A 48 -0.47 -5.47 13.53
C THR A 48 -1.73 -5.93 12.80
N TYR A 49 -1.66 -6.17 11.49
CA TYR A 49 -2.77 -6.76 10.72
C TYR A 49 -3.26 -8.11 11.30
N ALA A 50 -2.36 -8.91 11.85
CA ALA A 50 -2.71 -10.19 12.47
C ALA A 50 -3.22 -10.06 13.93
N ILE A 51 -3.18 -8.85 14.50
CA ILE A 51 -3.47 -8.59 15.92
C ILE A 51 -4.71 -7.70 16.08
N LEU A 52 -4.84 -6.67 15.23
CA LEU A 52 -5.92 -5.70 15.27
C LEU A 52 -7.10 -6.14 14.40
N ASN A 53 -8.29 -5.69 14.75
CA ASN A 53 -9.42 -5.76 13.82
C ASN A 53 -9.20 -4.78 12.65
N GLU A 54 -10.00 -4.88 11.62
CA GLU A 54 -9.85 -4.10 10.38
C GLU A 54 -9.92 -2.59 10.65
N HIS A 55 -10.87 -2.15 11.47
CA HIS A 55 -11.06 -0.74 11.82
C HIS A 55 -9.82 -0.17 12.53
N ASP A 56 -9.34 -0.82 13.58
CA ASP A 56 -8.16 -0.38 14.32
C ASP A 56 -6.89 -0.42 13.47
N TYR A 57 -6.78 -1.39 12.56
CA TYR A 57 -5.67 -1.43 11.62
C TYR A 57 -5.70 -0.24 10.64
N GLN A 58 -6.87 0.14 10.14
CA GLN A 58 -7.03 1.32 9.28
C GLN A 58 -6.69 2.62 10.03
N LEU A 59 -7.14 2.76 11.29
CA LEU A 59 -6.78 3.89 12.16
C LEU A 59 -5.26 3.98 12.37
N ALA A 60 -4.63 2.86 12.68
CA ALA A 60 -3.17 2.79 12.87
C ALA A 60 -2.42 3.13 11.56
N GLY A 61 -2.94 2.69 10.41
CA GLY A 61 -2.42 3.02 9.08
C GLY A 61 -2.46 4.52 8.82
N LYS A 62 -3.62 5.15 8.97
CA LYS A 62 -3.80 6.60 8.79
C LYS A 62 -2.90 7.38 9.76
N GLY A 63 -2.78 6.94 11.00
CA GLY A 63 -1.89 7.56 11.99
C GLY A 63 -0.42 7.49 11.55
N ALA A 64 0.03 6.36 11.05
CA ALA A 64 1.40 6.18 10.57
C ALA A 64 1.70 7.07 9.34
N GLU A 65 0.78 7.17 8.39
CA GLU A 65 0.90 8.07 7.23
C GLU A 65 1.01 9.54 7.65
N LEU A 66 0.19 9.99 8.59
CA LEU A 66 0.24 11.36 9.09
C LEU A 66 1.51 11.65 9.90
N LEU A 67 2.01 10.69 10.67
CA LEU A 67 3.32 10.82 11.34
C LEU A 67 4.46 10.96 10.33
N TYR A 68 4.45 10.14 9.27
CA TYR A 68 5.43 10.25 8.19
C TYR A 68 5.33 11.59 7.47
N TRP A 69 4.12 11.99 7.08
CA TRP A 69 3.88 13.26 6.41
C TRP A 69 4.28 14.46 7.27
N ASP A 70 3.96 14.44 8.57
CA ASP A 70 4.39 15.50 9.50
C ASP A 70 5.90 15.65 9.53
N GLN A 71 6.64 14.53 9.52
CA GLN A 71 8.10 14.54 9.52
C GLN A 71 8.69 15.12 8.23
N THR A 72 8.08 14.80 7.08
CA THR A 72 8.60 15.18 5.76
C THR A 72 8.14 16.55 5.30
N THR A 73 7.16 17.16 5.99
CA THR A 73 6.60 18.49 5.66
C THR A 73 6.79 19.51 6.78
N ARG A 74 7.93 19.45 7.49
CA ARG A 74 8.26 20.41 8.55
C ARG A 74 8.50 21.81 8.01
N TYR A 75 9.01 21.91 6.80
CA TYR A 75 9.35 23.14 6.14
C TYR A 75 8.57 23.28 4.83
N CYS A 76 8.23 24.52 4.50
CA CYS A 76 7.53 24.86 3.27
C CYS A 76 8.44 24.62 2.06
N GLY A 77 8.02 23.79 1.11
CA GLY A 77 8.75 23.55 -0.13
C GLY A 77 8.83 24.75 -1.06
N CYS A 78 8.07 25.85 -0.79
CA CYS A 78 8.11 27.07 -1.59
C CYS A 78 9.09 28.12 -1.05
N CYS A 79 9.14 28.32 0.28
CA CYS A 79 9.93 29.42 0.87
C CYS A 79 10.86 28.97 2.00
N GLY A 80 10.86 27.67 2.36
CA GLY A 80 11.74 27.13 3.40
C GLY A 80 11.30 27.39 4.84
N SER A 81 10.26 28.19 5.09
CA SER A 81 9.81 28.52 6.45
C SER A 81 9.10 27.33 7.11
N PRO A 82 9.14 27.21 8.46
CA PRO A 82 8.44 26.14 9.17
C PRO A 82 6.94 26.17 8.89
N THR A 83 6.35 25.01 8.64
CA THR A 83 4.90 24.84 8.48
C THR A 83 4.21 24.66 9.83
N ARG A 84 2.91 24.95 9.90
CA ARG A 84 2.07 24.75 11.08
C ARG A 84 0.82 23.97 10.70
N TRP A 85 0.36 23.13 11.61
CA TRP A 85 -0.93 22.47 11.49
C TRP A 85 -2.06 23.50 11.41
N MET A 86 -2.98 23.29 10.49
CA MET A 86 -4.17 24.10 10.29
C MET A 86 -5.43 23.32 10.57
N THR A 87 -5.48 22.07 10.17
CA THR A 87 -6.51 21.08 10.49
C THR A 87 -5.83 19.78 10.93
N ASP A 88 -6.60 18.75 11.23
CA ASP A 88 -6.11 17.39 11.54
C ASP A 88 -5.36 16.71 10.37
N ILE A 89 -5.58 17.20 9.14
CA ILE A 89 -4.98 16.66 7.90
C ILE A 89 -4.34 17.73 7.00
N SER A 90 -4.13 18.96 7.48
CA SER A 90 -3.49 19.99 6.64
C SER A 90 -2.52 20.85 7.43
N LYS A 91 -1.53 21.37 6.72
CA LYS A 91 -0.58 22.35 7.22
C LYS A 91 -0.57 23.61 6.36
N ARG A 92 -0.21 24.74 6.95
CA ARG A 92 -0.03 26.01 6.26
C ARG A 92 1.31 26.63 6.58
N CYS A 93 1.92 27.23 5.59
CA CYS A 93 3.08 28.09 5.79
C CYS A 93 2.62 29.47 6.27
N PRO A 94 3.07 29.97 7.44
CA PRO A 94 2.67 31.27 7.94
C PRO A 94 3.23 32.42 7.11
N GLU A 95 4.38 32.23 6.40
CA GLU A 95 5.05 33.26 5.63
C GLU A 95 4.46 33.47 4.23
N CYS A 96 4.30 32.37 3.45
CA CYS A 96 3.82 32.48 2.06
C CYS A 96 2.37 32.01 1.86
N GLY A 97 1.69 31.55 2.91
CA GLY A 97 0.30 31.11 2.87
C GLY A 97 0.05 29.76 2.17
N LYS A 98 1.11 29.11 1.63
CA LYS A 98 0.96 27.82 0.93
C LYS A 98 0.42 26.76 1.89
N GLU A 99 -0.58 26.04 1.44
CA GLU A 99 -1.18 24.92 2.16
C GLU A 99 -0.66 23.58 1.61
N TRP A 100 -0.57 22.61 2.52
CA TRP A 100 -0.05 21.28 2.27
C TRP A 100 -0.99 20.23 2.84
N TRP A 101 -1.27 19.21 2.07
CA TRP A 101 -2.04 18.03 2.45
C TRP A 101 -1.18 16.78 2.30
N PRO A 102 -1.49 15.68 3.00
CA PRO A 102 -0.85 14.40 2.76
C PRO A 102 -0.99 14.01 1.30
N SER A 103 0.13 13.64 0.68
CA SER A 103 0.13 13.05 -0.65
C SER A 103 -0.13 11.56 -0.55
N VAL A 104 -0.92 11.02 -1.47
CA VAL A 104 -1.15 9.58 -1.58
C VAL A 104 -0.55 9.12 -2.90
N SER A 105 0.48 8.27 -2.82
CA SER A 105 1.07 7.65 -4.01
C SER A 105 0.18 6.49 -4.46
N THR A 106 -0.44 6.65 -5.62
CA THR A 106 -1.31 5.63 -6.19
C THR A 106 -0.50 4.63 -6.99
N ALA A 107 -0.72 3.34 -6.75
CA ALA A 107 -0.17 2.26 -7.54
C ALA A 107 -1.30 1.31 -7.96
N ILE A 108 -1.16 0.75 -9.16
CA ILE A 108 -2.03 -0.31 -9.64
C ILE A 108 -1.47 -1.68 -9.28
N ILE A 109 -2.34 -2.66 -9.26
CA ILE A 109 -2.00 -4.07 -9.22
C ILE A 109 -3.01 -4.85 -10.04
N VAL A 110 -2.56 -5.76 -10.89
CA VAL A 110 -3.44 -6.43 -11.84
C VAL A 110 -3.27 -7.95 -11.85
N ARG A 111 -4.38 -8.66 -11.70
CA ARG A 111 -4.48 -10.09 -11.97
C ARG A 111 -4.74 -10.29 -13.46
N ILE A 112 -3.83 -11.01 -14.12
CA ILE A 112 -3.96 -11.38 -15.53
C ILE A 112 -4.19 -12.88 -15.62
N THR A 113 -5.26 -13.28 -16.30
CA THR A 113 -5.61 -14.69 -16.49
C THR A 113 -5.68 -15.04 -17.98
N ARG A 114 -5.43 -16.29 -18.30
CA ARG A 114 -5.66 -16.85 -19.63
C ARG A 114 -6.34 -18.21 -19.53
N GLU A 115 -7.25 -18.46 -20.46
CA GLU A 115 -7.85 -19.77 -20.65
C GLU A 115 -7.04 -20.58 -21.66
N THR A 116 -6.80 -21.84 -21.34
CA THR A 116 -6.13 -22.82 -22.20
C THR A 116 -6.95 -24.11 -22.21
N PRO A 117 -6.72 -25.04 -23.18
CA PRO A 117 -7.39 -26.34 -23.16
C PRO A 117 -7.20 -27.12 -21.84
N ASP A 118 -6.11 -26.86 -21.14
CA ASP A 118 -5.77 -27.51 -19.86
C ASP A 118 -6.34 -26.76 -18.64
N GLY A 119 -7.15 -25.71 -18.87
CA GLY A 119 -7.79 -24.88 -17.85
C GLY A 119 -7.23 -23.45 -17.71
N SER A 120 -7.74 -22.74 -16.73
CA SER A 120 -7.34 -21.36 -16.45
C SER A 120 -5.96 -21.27 -15.80
N SER A 121 -5.16 -20.29 -16.19
CA SER A 121 -3.88 -19.97 -15.56
C SER A 121 -3.76 -18.49 -15.27
N ILE A 122 -2.98 -18.16 -14.21
CA ILE A 122 -2.70 -16.81 -13.72
C ILE A 122 -1.24 -16.45 -13.98
N LEU A 123 -0.99 -15.20 -14.36
CA LEU A 123 0.37 -14.66 -14.41
C LEU A 123 0.84 -14.25 -13.04
N LEU A 124 1.94 -14.82 -12.58
CA LEU A 124 2.59 -14.42 -11.32
C LEU A 124 4.06 -14.07 -11.58
N VAL A 125 4.54 -13.06 -10.86
CA VAL A 125 5.90 -12.53 -10.99
C VAL A 125 6.57 -12.41 -9.62
N HIS A 126 7.90 -12.51 -9.60
CA HIS A 126 8.70 -12.29 -8.40
C HIS A 126 9.58 -11.04 -8.60
N ALA A 127 9.23 -9.97 -7.92
CA ALA A 127 9.99 -8.72 -7.96
C ALA A 127 11.30 -8.86 -7.17
N LYS A 128 12.38 -8.28 -7.68
CA LYS A 128 13.72 -8.35 -7.06
C LYS A 128 13.78 -7.75 -5.65
N ASN A 129 12.90 -6.80 -5.34
CA ASN A 129 12.81 -6.17 -4.03
C ASN A 129 12.03 -7.01 -3.01
N PHE A 130 11.43 -8.13 -3.40
CA PHE A 130 10.76 -9.04 -2.47
C PHE A 130 11.78 -9.75 -1.59
N ARG A 131 11.64 -9.57 -0.28
CA ARG A 131 12.53 -10.20 0.71
C ARG A 131 12.22 -11.67 0.95
N ARG A 132 11.06 -12.16 0.54
CA ARG A 132 10.58 -13.53 0.73
C ARG A 132 10.35 -14.18 -0.64
N PRO A 133 10.50 -15.49 -0.78
CA PRO A 133 10.39 -16.19 -2.05
C PRO A 133 8.92 -16.41 -2.46
N TYR A 134 8.09 -15.39 -2.46
CA TYR A 134 6.72 -15.47 -2.97
C TYR A 134 6.59 -14.77 -4.32
N HIS A 135 5.64 -15.23 -5.14
CA HIS A 135 5.25 -14.57 -6.37
C HIS A 135 4.00 -13.71 -6.11
N GLY A 136 4.01 -12.51 -6.63
CA GLY A 136 2.88 -11.57 -6.62
C GLY A 136 2.33 -11.34 -8.01
N LEU A 137 1.58 -10.26 -8.14
CA LEU A 137 1.01 -9.78 -9.38
C LEU A 137 1.82 -8.60 -9.91
N VAL A 138 1.67 -8.27 -11.19
CA VAL A 138 2.22 -7.04 -11.79
C VAL A 138 1.62 -5.84 -11.07
N ALA A 139 2.49 -4.91 -10.66
CA ALA A 139 2.08 -3.72 -9.90
C ALA A 139 3.09 -2.60 -10.11
N GLY A 140 2.59 -1.38 -10.34
CA GLY A 140 3.44 -0.22 -10.53
C GLY A 140 2.77 1.09 -10.17
N PHE A 141 3.55 2.16 -10.10
CA PHE A 141 3.07 3.47 -9.72
C PHE A 141 2.43 4.21 -10.91
N LEU A 142 1.33 4.91 -10.59
CA LEU A 142 0.71 5.84 -11.52
C LEU A 142 1.66 7.00 -11.81
N GLU A 143 1.89 7.29 -13.09
CA GLU A 143 2.66 8.46 -13.53
C GLU A 143 1.78 9.69 -13.76
N THR A 144 2.41 10.87 -13.76
CA THR A 144 1.70 12.12 -14.00
C THR A 144 1.12 12.15 -15.41
N GLY A 145 -0.19 12.34 -15.51
CA GLY A 145 -0.91 12.43 -16.78
C GLY A 145 -1.50 11.11 -17.27
N GLU A 146 -1.29 10.01 -16.56
CA GLU A 146 -1.93 8.72 -16.88
C GLU A 146 -3.31 8.58 -16.21
N SER A 147 -4.20 7.83 -16.85
CA SER A 147 -5.32 7.17 -16.17
C SER A 147 -4.85 5.86 -15.53
N LEU A 148 -5.65 5.31 -14.60
CA LEU A 148 -5.32 4.01 -13.98
C LEU A 148 -5.25 2.89 -15.01
N GLU A 149 -6.12 2.92 -16.02
CA GLU A 149 -6.14 1.93 -17.10
C GLU A 149 -4.87 2.01 -17.95
N GLN A 150 -4.42 3.23 -18.26
CA GLN A 150 -3.18 3.45 -19.00
C GLN A 150 -1.96 2.96 -18.21
N CYS A 151 -1.94 3.22 -16.91
CA CYS A 151 -0.92 2.72 -16.00
C CYS A 151 -0.88 1.17 -16.01
N VAL A 152 -2.03 0.49 -15.90
CA VAL A 152 -2.09 -0.97 -15.98
C VAL A 152 -1.54 -1.49 -17.30
N GLU A 153 -1.94 -0.90 -18.42
CA GLU A 153 -1.47 -1.32 -19.75
C GLU A 153 0.03 -1.10 -19.94
N ARG A 154 0.57 0.02 -19.43
CA ARG A 154 2.00 0.34 -19.46
C ARG A 154 2.80 -0.64 -18.63
N GLU A 155 2.46 -0.80 -17.36
CA GLU A 155 3.19 -1.69 -16.44
C GLU A 155 3.19 -3.15 -16.91
N VAL A 156 2.03 -3.65 -17.37
CA VAL A 156 1.97 -5.02 -17.93
C VAL A 156 2.89 -5.17 -19.14
N ARG A 157 2.90 -4.20 -20.03
CA ARG A 157 3.75 -4.24 -21.23
C ARG A 157 5.23 -4.11 -20.89
N GLU A 158 5.60 -3.20 -19.98
CA GLU A 158 6.97 -2.95 -19.59
C GLU A 158 7.55 -4.12 -18.80
N GLU A 159 6.83 -4.59 -17.78
CA GLU A 159 7.32 -5.66 -16.91
C GLU A 159 7.28 -7.05 -17.55
N THR A 160 6.31 -7.30 -18.47
CA THR A 160 6.05 -8.66 -18.95
C THR A 160 6.00 -8.84 -20.48
N GLY A 161 5.94 -7.76 -21.27
CA GLY A 161 5.77 -7.81 -22.71
C GLY A 161 4.37 -8.21 -23.18
N LEU A 162 3.42 -8.42 -22.27
CA LEU A 162 2.09 -8.90 -22.60
C LEU A 162 1.13 -7.78 -23.02
N GLN A 163 0.09 -8.19 -23.73
CA GLN A 163 -1.09 -7.39 -24.04
C GLN A 163 -2.29 -7.96 -23.27
N ILE A 164 -3.14 -7.07 -22.78
CA ILE A 164 -4.32 -7.40 -22.00
C ILE A 164 -5.60 -6.86 -22.62
N LYS A 165 -6.73 -7.39 -22.22
CA LYS A 165 -8.08 -6.95 -22.58
C LYS A 165 -9.03 -7.12 -21.40
N ASN A 166 -10.26 -6.63 -21.57
CA ASN A 166 -11.33 -6.77 -20.55
C ASN A 166 -10.88 -6.32 -19.15
N LEU A 167 -10.16 -5.21 -19.08
CA LEU A 167 -9.71 -4.62 -17.81
C LEU A 167 -10.91 -4.21 -16.96
N ARG A 168 -10.94 -4.63 -15.69
CA ARG A 168 -12.02 -4.34 -14.73
C ARG A 168 -11.44 -3.96 -13.38
N TYR A 169 -11.99 -2.92 -12.76
CA TYR A 169 -11.72 -2.59 -11.36
C TYR A 169 -12.16 -3.74 -10.44
N PHE A 170 -11.33 -4.09 -9.49
CA PHE A 170 -11.60 -5.12 -8.48
C PHE A 170 -11.89 -4.51 -7.10
N ALA A 171 -10.90 -3.83 -6.53
CA ALA A 171 -10.97 -3.21 -5.22
C ALA A 171 -9.84 -2.20 -5.05
N SER A 172 -9.82 -1.47 -3.93
CA SER A 172 -8.67 -0.66 -3.54
C SER A 172 -8.32 -0.89 -2.08
N GLN A 173 -7.04 -0.70 -1.73
CA GLN A 173 -6.53 -0.88 -0.38
C GLN A 173 -5.59 0.25 -0.01
N PRO A 174 -5.82 0.97 1.13
CA PRO A 174 -4.81 1.84 1.72
C PRO A 174 -3.53 1.06 1.98
N TRP A 175 -2.39 1.64 1.60
CA TRP A 175 -1.07 1.01 1.73
C TRP A 175 -0.11 1.93 2.47
N PRO A 176 -0.22 2.04 3.81
CA PRO A 176 0.50 3.01 4.64
C PRO A 176 1.99 2.68 4.80
N TYR A 177 2.70 2.44 3.67
CA TYR A 177 4.11 2.03 3.63
C TYR A 177 4.88 2.80 2.55
N PRO A 178 5.21 4.07 2.77
CA PRO A 178 4.79 4.93 3.90
C PRO A 178 3.48 5.69 3.66
N PHE A 179 2.99 5.84 2.40
CA PHE A 179 1.78 6.60 2.04
C PHE A 179 1.29 6.17 0.65
N GLY A 180 0.48 5.15 0.57
CA GLY A 180 0.04 4.61 -0.72
C GLY A 180 -1.42 4.21 -0.76
N LEU A 181 -1.92 4.12 -1.99
CA LEU A 181 -3.19 3.48 -2.33
C LEU A 181 -2.92 2.45 -3.42
N MET A 182 -3.22 1.19 -3.14
CA MET A 182 -3.22 0.14 -4.15
C MET A 182 -4.60 0.05 -4.80
N VAL A 183 -4.65 0.10 -6.13
CA VAL A 183 -5.89 -0.05 -6.91
C VAL A 183 -5.80 -1.34 -7.71
N GLY A 184 -6.64 -2.31 -7.36
CA GLY A 184 -6.67 -3.65 -7.92
C GLY A 184 -7.54 -3.77 -9.16
N PHE A 185 -7.03 -4.47 -10.15
CA PHE A 185 -7.69 -4.78 -11.40
C PHE A 185 -7.63 -6.27 -11.72
N THR A 186 -8.58 -6.71 -12.55
CA THR A 186 -8.52 -7.99 -13.26
C THR A 186 -8.48 -7.73 -14.75
N ALA A 187 -7.75 -8.57 -15.48
CA ALA A 187 -7.66 -8.50 -16.93
C ALA A 187 -7.48 -9.89 -17.53
N ASP A 188 -7.88 -10.02 -18.79
CA ASP A 188 -7.63 -11.22 -19.59
C ASP A 188 -6.40 -11.01 -20.48
N TYR A 189 -5.61 -12.06 -20.64
CA TYR A 189 -4.54 -12.10 -21.64
C TYR A 189 -5.12 -11.90 -23.05
N ALA A 190 -4.49 -11.02 -23.82
CA ALA A 190 -4.85 -10.74 -25.21
C ALA A 190 -3.80 -11.21 -26.23
N GLY A 191 -2.53 -11.25 -25.82
CA GLY A 191 -1.43 -11.64 -26.71
C GLY A 191 -0.05 -11.30 -26.14
N GLY A 192 0.99 -11.69 -26.89
CA GLY A 192 2.39 -11.49 -26.50
C GLY A 192 3.02 -12.72 -25.85
N GLU A 193 4.34 -12.72 -25.74
CA GLU A 193 5.10 -13.71 -25.00
C GLU A 193 5.65 -13.07 -23.71
N VAL A 194 5.81 -13.88 -22.67
CA VAL A 194 6.33 -13.37 -21.38
C VAL A 194 7.81 -13.04 -21.53
N HIS A 195 8.10 -11.74 -21.52
CA HIS A 195 9.45 -11.18 -21.50
C HIS A 195 9.60 -10.32 -20.25
N LEU A 196 10.20 -10.89 -19.20
CA LEU A 196 10.34 -10.19 -17.93
C LEU A 196 11.38 -9.07 -18.01
N GLN A 197 11.00 -7.90 -17.53
CA GLN A 197 11.92 -6.77 -17.34
C GLN A 197 12.94 -7.13 -16.24
N LYS A 198 14.15 -7.44 -16.64
CA LYS A 198 15.20 -7.98 -15.75
C LYS A 198 15.67 -7.01 -14.69
N GLU A 199 15.39 -5.73 -14.82
CA GLU A 199 15.72 -4.69 -13.84
C GLU A 199 14.85 -4.82 -12.59
N GLU A 200 13.59 -5.20 -12.75
CA GLU A 200 12.58 -5.25 -11.69
C GLU A 200 12.17 -6.67 -11.31
N LEU A 201 12.03 -7.55 -12.29
CA LEU A 201 11.58 -8.92 -12.08
C LEU A 201 12.72 -9.93 -12.18
N SER A 202 12.73 -10.91 -11.28
CA SER A 202 13.70 -12.00 -11.29
C SER A 202 13.14 -13.31 -11.83
N GLN A 203 11.83 -13.54 -11.65
CA GLN A 203 11.11 -14.73 -12.09
C GLN A 203 9.67 -14.37 -12.40
N GLY A 204 9.01 -15.19 -13.22
CA GLY A 204 7.60 -15.04 -13.51
C GLY A 204 7.16 -15.96 -14.65
N GLY A 205 5.85 -16.15 -14.74
CA GLY A 205 5.24 -16.97 -15.76
C GLY A 205 3.81 -17.32 -15.43
N TRP A 206 3.26 -18.23 -16.19
CA TRP A 206 1.89 -18.72 -16.05
C TRP A 206 1.83 -19.90 -15.09
N PHE A 207 0.94 -19.82 -14.12
CA PHE A 207 0.71 -20.87 -13.11
C PHE A 207 -0.73 -21.33 -13.16
N THR A 208 -0.92 -22.63 -12.95
CA THR A 208 -2.24 -23.26 -12.80
C THR A 208 -2.55 -23.46 -11.33
N ARG A 209 -3.82 -23.73 -10.99
CA ARG A 209 -4.23 -24.02 -9.60
C ARG A 209 -3.45 -25.17 -8.96
N ASN A 210 -3.02 -26.13 -9.77
CA ASN A 210 -2.28 -27.31 -9.30
C ASN A 210 -0.77 -27.08 -9.16
N ASN A 211 -0.25 -25.95 -9.63
CA ASN A 211 1.19 -25.65 -9.61
C ASN A 211 1.44 -24.21 -9.15
N MET A 212 0.85 -23.85 -8.01
CA MET A 212 1.02 -22.51 -7.43
C MET A 212 2.34 -22.39 -6.68
N PRO A 213 3.11 -21.32 -6.91
CA PRO A 213 4.25 -20.99 -6.07
C PRO A 213 3.76 -20.44 -4.72
N PRO A 214 4.66 -20.18 -3.76
CA PRO A 214 4.32 -19.36 -2.59
C PRO A 214 3.75 -18.01 -3.02
N ILE A 215 2.67 -17.57 -2.39
CA ILE A 215 1.92 -16.35 -2.70
C ILE A 215 1.89 -15.40 -1.48
N PRO A 216 1.49 -14.11 -1.65
CA PRO A 216 1.48 -13.13 -0.56
C PRO A 216 0.59 -13.50 0.63
N ASP A 217 0.85 -12.85 1.77
CA ASP A 217 0.02 -12.96 2.97
C ASP A 217 -1.41 -12.42 2.74
N LYS A 218 -2.39 -12.90 3.51
CA LYS A 218 -3.81 -12.51 3.41
C LYS A 218 -4.09 -11.03 3.64
N ALA A 219 -3.12 -10.28 4.18
CA ALA A 219 -3.22 -8.86 4.45
C ALA A 219 -3.20 -7.96 3.20
N SER A 220 -2.96 -8.50 2.01
CA SER A 220 -2.74 -7.69 0.80
C SER A 220 -3.81 -7.90 -0.26
N ILE A 221 -4.15 -6.84 -0.97
CA ILE A 221 -5.03 -6.90 -2.15
C ILE A 221 -4.48 -7.85 -3.22
N ALA A 222 -3.15 -8.03 -3.32
CA ALA A 222 -2.54 -9.04 -4.17
C ALA A 222 -3.08 -10.44 -3.85
N ARG A 223 -3.16 -10.77 -2.56
CA ARG A 223 -3.69 -12.05 -2.11
C ARG A 223 -5.19 -12.17 -2.36
N GLN A 224 -5.95 -11.11 -2.15
CA GLN A 224 -7.40 -11.11 -2.43
C GLN A 224 -7.69 -11.39 -3.92
N LEU A 225 -6.92 -10.76 -4.81
CA LEU A 225 -7.02 -10.99 -6.26
C LEU A 225 -6.67 -12.43 -6.66
N ILE A 226 -5.69 -13.04 -6.01
CA ILE A 226 -5.29 -14.42 -6.27
C ILE A 226 -6.34 -15.40 -5.71
N ASP A 227 -6.83 -15.18 -4.49
CA ASP A 227 -7.84 -16.00 -3.84
C ASP A 227 -9.15 -15.98 -4.64
N ASP A 228 -9.61 -14.80 -5.11
CA ASP A 228 -10.78 -14.68 -5.98
C ASP A 228 -10.68 -15.56 -7.25
N TRP A 229 -9.49 -15.63 -7.87
CA TRP A 229 -9.28 -16.52 -9.01
C TRP A 229 -9.25 -18.01 -8.61
N LEU A 230 -8.69 -18.33 -7.45
CA LEU A 230 -8.66 -19.72 -6.96
C LEU A 230 -10.07 -20.22 -6.69
N GLU A 231 -10.94 -19.41 -6.09
CA GLU A 231 -12.33 -19.72 -5.74
C GLU A 231 -13.25 -19.87 -6.97
N GLN A 232 -13.00 -19.14 -8.05
CA GLN A 232 -13.78 -19.24 -9.30
C GLN A 232 -13.62 -20.58 -10.04
N GLY A 233 -12.75 -21.44 -9.59
CA GLY A 233 -12.47 -22.75 -10.21
C GLY A 233 -13.10 -23.94 -9.51
N GLU A 234 -13.86 -23.69 -8.44
CA GLU A 234 -14.71 -24.68 -7.78
C GLU A 234 -16.15 -24.60 -8.34
#